data_afa1cc334c99d75fefb8e6ea32f6f12d
#
_entry.id   afa1cc334c99d75fefb8e6ea32f6f12d
#
_cell.length_a   1.000
_cell.length_b   1.000
_cell.length_c   1.000
_cell.angle_alpha   90.00
_cell.angle_beta   90.00
_cell.angle_gamma   90.00
#
_symmetry.space_group_name_H-M   'P 1'
#
loop_
_entity.id
_entity.type
_entity.pdbx_description
1 polymer ?
#
loop_
_entity_poly.entity_id
_entity_poly.type
_entity_poly.pdbx_seq_one_letter_code
_entity_poly.pdbx_strand_id
1 'polypeptide(L)'
;MCIRDSLYTLSNTGAYGEHGPTTVGLSGHKSIPLYGKAEAFRFVSDVVYTNHMSAGAYRGYGATQGLFAVESAVNELAARLHMDPFKIREMNIVKEGDVMPAYYGAVNTSCALDRCLKKVHEMIDWDNKYPVRDLGNGKVRAVGMGMAMQGSGISGMDVGSATLKVNDDGFYSLIIGAADMGTGCDTTLAQIAAEVLDCDLDNITVFGADTDTSPYDSGSYASSTTYVTGKAVEKCALRLRGQICKLGAELLQTTEDAVDFDGKFVSLNADPEKRVSLSEVAFASQFGHMVPLEITETHTSPLSPPPYMVGAAEIELDKETGEVKVVDYAACVDCGTPINPNLTRVQTEGGILQGIGMALTENITYDAKGWPMENSFMQYKIPARVDIGHIRVEFESSYEPNGPFGAKSIGEVVINTPLPAIADAIYNAIGTRFYELPITPEQVAMAVEENR
;
A
#
# COMPACT_ATOMS: atom_id res chain seq x y z
N MET A 1 -31.50 -13.90 -2.19
CA MET A 1 -30.58 -15.06 -2.19
C MET A 1 -29.64 -14.85 -1.02
N CYS A 2 -29.70 -15.67 0.02
CA CYS A 2 -28.77 -15.56 1.14
C CYS A 2 -27.40 -16.02 0.62
N ILE A 3 -26.55 -15.11 0.25
CA ILE A 3 -25.13 -15.39 0.02
C ILE A 3 -24.57 -15.63 1.42
N ARG A 4 -24.18 -16.86 1.71
CA ARG A 4 -23.40 -17.17 2.90
C ARG A 4 -21.96 -16.81 2.61
N ASP A 5 -21.60 -15.57 2.92
CA ASP A 5 -20.22 -15.14 2.82
C ASP A 5 -19.46 -15.68 4.02
N SER A 6 -18.81 -16.80 3.83
CA SER A 6 -17.91 -17.36 4.82
C SER A 6 -16.54 -17.62 4.21
N LEU A 7 -15.52 -17.13 4.89
CA LEU A 7 -14.13 -17.45 4.63
C LEU A 7 -13.60 -18.26 5.81
N TYR A 8 -13.02 -19.41 5.51
CA TYR A 8 -12.30 -20.23 6.47
C TYR A 8 -10.81 -20.28 6.09
N THR A 9 -9.95 -19.96 7.04
CA THR A 9 -8.51 -20.00 6.84
C THR A 9 -7.88 -20.96 7.85
N LEU A 10 -7.18 -21.98 7.35
CA LEU A 10 -6.30 -22.85 8.13
C LEU A 10 -4.87 -22.51 7.78
N SER A 11 -4.06 -22.13 8.76
CA SER A 11 -2.70 -21.69 8.51
C SER A 11 -1.69 -22.41 9.40
N ASN A 12 -0.65 -22.94 8.76
CA ASN A 12 0.55 -23.41 9.43
C ASN A 12 1.51 -22.23 9.64
N THR A 13 1.83 -21.92 10.90
CA THR A 13 2.73 -20.82 11.28
C THR A 13 4.11 -21.29 11.73
N GLY A 14 4.41 -22.57 11.51
CA GLY A 14 5.69 -23.16 11.87
C GLY A 14 5.87 -23.36 13.38
N ALA A 15 7.12 -23.35 13.84
CA ALA A 15 7.46 -23.73 15.23
C ALA A 15 7.08 -22.68 16.27
N TYR A 16 6.99 -21.41 15.89
CA TYR A 16 6.71 -20.28 16.79
C TYR A 16 5.58 -19.41 16.23
N GLY A 17 4.74 -18.89 17.10
CA GLY A 17 3.54 -18.17 16.68
C GLY A 17 3.67 -16.66 16.57
N GLU A 18 4.87 -16.12 16.46
CA GLU A 18 5.18 -14.69 16.55
C GLU A 18 4.14 -13.78 15.88
N HIS A 19 4.00 -13.83 14.57
CA HIS A 19 3.01 -13.07 13.81
C HIS A 19 1.83 -13.91 13.28
N GLY A 20 1.86 -15.21 13.48
CA GLY A 20 0.92 -16.16 12.88
C GLY A 20 -0.55 -15.82 13.11
N PRO A 21 -1.02 -15.72 14.36
CA PRO A 21 -2.44 -15.46 14.64
C PRO A 21 -2.96 -14.17 14.01
N THR A 22 -2.17 -13.09 14.09
CA THR A 22 -2.55 -11.79 13.53
C THR A 22 -2.60 -11.84 12.00
N THR A 23 -1.58 -12.42 11.37
CA THR A 23 -1.52 -12.58 9.90
C THR A 23 -2.73 -13.35 9.38
N VAL A 24 -3.06 -14.48 10.03
CA VAL A 24 -4.20 -15.30 9.62
C VAL A 24 -5.53 -14.55 9.84
N GLY A 25 -5.68 -13.82 10.93
CA GLY A 25 -6.85 -12.97 11.18
C GLY A 25 -7.07 -11.91 10.11
N LEU A 26 -5.99 -11.32 9.60
CA LEU A 26 -6.08 -10.30 8.56
C LEU A 26 -6.46 -10.87 7.18
N SER A 27 -6.36 -12.17 6.95
CA SER A 27 -6.81 -12.77 5.69
C SER A 27 -8.31 -12.53 5.43
N GLY A 28 -9.16 -12.61 6.46
CA GLY A 28 -10.58 -12.26 6.36
C GLY A 28 -10.82 -10.77 6.43
N HIS A 29 -10.17 -10.10 7.39
CA HIS A 29 -10.40 -8.69 7.69
C HIS A 29 -9.99 -7.72 6.58
N LYS A 30 -9.08 -8.13 5.69
CA LYS A 30 -8.59 -7.32 4.56
C LYS A 30 -9.06 -7.83 3.18
N SER A 31 -10.01 -8.75 3.13
CA SER A 31 -10.53 -9.29 1.86
C SER A 31 -12.06 -9.16 1.76
N ILE A 32 -12.79 -9.66 2.74
CA ILE A 32 -14.27 -9.64 2.76
C ILE A 32 -14.85 -8.22 2.63
N PRO A 33 -14.30 -7.18 3.29
CA PRO A 33 -14.88 -5.83 3.25
C PRO A 33 -14.93 -5.17 1.87
N LEU A 34 -14.14 -5.64 0.90
CA LEU A 34 -14.23 -5.16 -0.49
C LEU A 34 -15.65 -5.25 -1.05
N TYR A 35 -16.42 -6.24 -0.61
CA TYR A 35 -17.79 -6.51 -1.02
C TYR A 35 -18.75 -6.20 0.12
N GLY A 36 -18.73 -4.98 0.62
CA GLY A 36 -19.40 -4.52 1.84
C GLY A 36 -20.93 -4.57 1.84
N LYS A 37 -21.58 -5.03 0.74
CA LYS A 37 -23.04 -5.14 0.61
C LYS A 37 -23.60 -6.50 1.02
N ALA A 38 -22.80 -7.40 1.55
CA ALA A 38 -23.27 -8.67 2.05
C ALA A 38 -24.11 -8.46 3.32
N GLU A 39 -25.31 -9.08 3.37
CA GLU A 39 -26.20 -9.00 4.55
C GLU A 39 -25.61 -9.72 5.78
N ALA A 40 -24.79 -10.75 5.55
CA ALA A 40 -24.09 -11.49 6.58
C ALA A 40 -22.78 -12.05 6.07
N PHE A 41 -21.77 -12.02 6.91
CA PHE A 41 -20.48 -12.66 6.64
C PHE A 41 -20.03 -13.45 7.86
N ARG A 42 -19.20 -14.46 7.62
CA ARG A 42 -18.55 -15.24 8.67
C ARG A 42 -17.08 -15.47 8.29
N PHE A 43 -16.20 -15.13 9.20
CA PHE A 43 -14.80 -15.47 9.11
C PHE A 43 -14.41 -16.41 10.25
N VAL A 44 -13.72 -17.48 9.92
CA VAL A 44 -13.18 -18.44 10.89
C VAL A 44 -11.74 -18.72 10.51
N SER A 45 -10.87 -18.72 11.49
CA SER A 45 -9.45 -19.01 11.28
C SER A 45 -8.91 -19.96 12.33
N ASP A 46 -8.16 -20.96 11.88
CA ASP A 46 -7.38 -21.86 12.73
C ASP A 46 -5.89 -21.67 12.42
N VAL A 47 -5.10 -21.54 13.47
CA VAL A 47 -3.65 -21.37 13.41
C VAL A 47 -3.00 -22.57 14.08
N VAL A 48 -2.17 -23.29 13.34
CA VAL A 48 -1.51 -24.49 13.85
C VAL A 48 0.00 -24.33 13.88
N TYR A 49 0.63 -24.91 14.90
CA TYR A 49 2.07 -25.02 15.00
C TYR A 49 2.56 -26.31 14.40
N THR A 50 3.73 -26.28 13.80
CA THR A 50 4.44 -27.46 13.28
C THR A 50 5.93 -27.32 13.55
N ASN A 51 6.71 -28.38 13.21
CA ASN A 51 8.16 -28.34 13.32
C ASN A 51 8.84 -27.67 12.11
N HIS A 52 8.09 -27.02 11.24
CA HIS A 52 8.65 -26.26 10.13
C HIS A 52 9.25 -24.94 10.62
N MET A 53 9.99 -24.28 9.75
CA MET A 53 10.51 -22.93 9.99
C MET A 53 9.39 -21.99 10.43
N SER A 54 9.67 -21.10 11.39
CA SER A 54 8.70 -20.11 11.84
C SER A 54 8.26 -19.20 10.69
N ALA A 55 6.95 -19.06 10.53
CA ALA A 55 6.40 -18.05 9.65
C ALA A 55 6.45 -16.66 10.32
N GLY A 56 6.51 -15.61 9.51
CA GLY A 56 6.59 -14.24 9.99
C GLY A 56 5.77 -13.28 9.15
N ALA A 57 6.04 -11.99 9.33
CA ALA A 57 5.44 -10.93 8.56
C ALA A 57 6.04 -10.90 7.14
N TYR A 58 5.19 -10.93 6.14
CA TYR A 58 5.53 -10.69 4.74
C TYR A 58 4.63 -9.59 4.19
N ARG A 59 5.10 -8.81 3.23
CA ARG A 59 4.31 -7.74 2.58
C ARG A 59 2.93 -8.26 2.19
N GLY A 60 1.86 -7.54 2.53
CA GLY A 60 0.47 -7.96 2.36
C GLY A 60 -0.16 -8.63 3.59
N TYR A 61 0.65 -9.18 4.50
CA TYR A 61 0.36 -9.61 5.87
C TYR A 61 -1.02 -10.28 6.06
N GLY A 62 -1.24 -11.41 5.37
CA GLY A 62 -2.49 -12.19 5.39
C GLY A 62 -3.54 -11.73 4.37
N ALA A 63 -3.59 -10.46 4.01
CA ALA A 63 -4.50 -9.98 2.97
C ALA A 63 -4.28 -10.71 1.64
N THR A 64 -3.03 -10.98 1.27
CA THR A 64 -2.67 -11.67 0.03
C THR A 64 -3.35 -13.04 -0.08
N GLN A 65 -3.32 -13.84 0.98
CA GLN A 65 -3.94 -15.16 1.04
C GLN A 65 -5.48 -15.04 0.98
N GLY A 66 -6.05 -14.13 1.78
CA GLY A 66 -7.50 -13.90 1.81
C GLY A 66 -8.04 -13.37 0.49
N LEU A 67 -7.35 -12.45 -0.13
CA LEU A 67 -7.73 -11.87 -1.41
C LEU A 67 -7.60 -12.86 -2.56
N PHE A 68 -6.56 -13.71 -2.56
CA PHE A 68 -6.48 -14.80 -3.54
C PHE A 68 -7.73 -15.68 -3.48
N ALA A 69 -8.17 -16.08 -2.28
CA ALA A 69 -9.36 -16.91 -2.11
C ALA A 69 -10.65 -16.19 -2.51
N VAL A 70 -10.86 -14.96 -1.99
CA VAL A 70 -12.09 -14.19 -2.24
C VAL A 70 -12.21 -13.79 -3.70
N GLU A 71 -11.15 -13.25 -4.29
CA GLU A 71 -11.14 -12.79 -5.68
C GLU A 71 -11.25 -13.95 -6.68
N SER A 72 -10.62 -15.10 -6.39
CA SER A 72 -10.80 -16.32 -7.19
C SER A 72 -12.24 -16.82 -7.12
N ALA A 73 -12.88 -16.78 -5.95
CA ALA A 73 -14.28 -17.13 -5.81
C ALA A 73 -15.21 -16.19 -6.57
N VAL A 74 -14.93 -14.87 -6.57
CA VAL A 74 -15.70 -13.88 -7.34
C VAL A 74 -15.52 -14.09 -8.84
N ASN A 75 -14.30 -14.40 -9.32
CA ASN A 75 -14.04 -14.72 -10.71
C ASN A 75 -14.76 -16.03 -11.13
N GLU A 76 -14.77 -17.04 -10.26
CA GLU A 76 -15.53 -18.26 -10.52
C GLU A 76 -17.03 -18.00 -10.55
N LEU A 77 -17.56 -17.17 -9.62
CA LEU A 77 -18.95 -16.79 -9.63
C LEU A 77 -19.33 -16.01 -10.91
N ALA A 78 -18.51 -15.10 -11.37
CA ALA A 78 -18.70 -14.37 -12.62
C ALA A 78 -18.80 -15.33 -13.81
N ALA A 79 -17.88 -16.31 -13.91
CA ALA A 79 -17.89 -17.32 -14.96
C ALA A 79 -19.16 -18.19 -14.92
N ARG A 80 -19.60 -18.65 -13.74
CA ARG A 80 -20.83 -19.45 -13.57
C ARG A 80 -22.10 -18.68 -13.89
N LEU A 81 -22.09 -17.36 -13.68
CA LEU A 81 -23.21 -16.46 -14.01
C LEU A 81 -23.15 -15.95 -15.45
N HIS A 82 -22.13 -16.33 -16.22
CA HIS A 82 -21.83 -15.75 -17.55
C HIS A 82 -21.82 -14.21 -17.53
N MET A 83 -21.23 -13.64 -16.49
CA MET A 83 -21.11 -12.22 -16.26
C MET A 83 -19.65 -11.79 -16.36
N ASP A 84 -19.44 -10.62 -16.93
CA ASP A 84 -18.10 -10.01 -16.98
C ASP A 84 -17.53 -9.77 -15.57
N PRO A 85 -16.27 -10.13 -15.29
CA PRO A 85 -15.62 -9.94 -13.98
C PRO A 85 -15.57 -8.49 -13.50
N PHE A 86 -15.45 -7.50 -14.39
CA PHE A 86 -15.55 -6.09 -14.02
C PHE A 86 -16.98 -5.72 -13.62
N LYS A 87 -17.97 -6.23 -14.37
CA LYS A 87 -19.38 -5.91 -14.13
C LYS A 87 -19.88 -6.42 -12.78
N ILE A 88 -19.54 -7.65 -12.41
CA ILE A 88 -19.95 -8.20 -11.10
C ILE A 88 -19.34 -7.37 -9.95
N ARG A 89 -18.11 -6.89 -10.11
CA ARG A 89 -17.44 -6.04 -9.12
C ARG A 89 -18.08 -4.67 -9.04
N GLU A 90 -18.29 -3.98 -10.15
CA GLU A 90 -18.94 -2.67 -10.20
C GLU A 90 -20.27 -2.64 -9.43
N MET A 91 -21.01 -3.73 -9.48
CA MET A 91 -22.30 -3.87 -8.78
C MET A 91 -22.19 -4.08 -7.27
N ASN A 92 -21.06 -4.60 -6.78
CA ASN A 92 -20.93 -5.13 -5.43
C ASN A 92 -19.86 -4.49 -4.56
N ILE A 93 -18.97 -3.67 -5.11
CA ILE A 93 -17.88 -3.03 -4.36
C ILE A 93 -18.38 -2.01 -3.33
N VAL A 94 -17.58 -1.86 -2.28
CA VAL A 94 -17.71 -0.79 -1.30
C VAL A 94 -17.43 0.57 -1.95
N LYS A 95 -18.12 1.60 -1.47
CA LYS A 95 -18.00 2.98 -1.92
C LYS A 95 -17.69 3.92 -0.75
N GLU A 96 -17.30 5.14 -1.09
CA GLU A 96 -17.18 6.20 -0.10
C GLU A 96 -18.51 6.42 0.63
N GLY A 97 -18.46 6.57 1.95
CA GLY A 97 -19.60 6.71 2.83
C GLY A 97 -20.25 5.39 3.27
N ASP A 98 -19.93 4.26 2.66
CA ASP A 98 -20.44 2.97 3.09
C ASP A 98 -19.89 2.58 4.46
N VAL A 99 -20.75 1.96 5.29
CA VAL A 99 -20.29 1.29 6.50
C VAL A 99 -19.76 -0.09 6.14
N MET A 100 -18.60 -0.45 6.66
CA MET A 100 -17.94 -1.72 6.41
C MET A 100 -18.01 -2.63 7.67
N PRO A 101 -19.06 -3.45 7.86
CA PRO A 101 -19.22 -4.26 9.06
C PRO A 101 -18.06 -5.24 9.29
N ALA A 102 -17.51 -5.81 8.22
CA ALA A 102 -16.35 -6.70 8.28
C ALA A 102 -15.02 -5.98 8.50
N TYR A 103 -15.02 -4.64 8.54
CA TYR A 103 -13.85 -3.81 8.79
C TYR A 103 -14.10 -2.87 9.98
N TYR A 104 -14.14 -3.44 11.17
CA TYR A 104 -14.42 -2.74 12.45
C TYR A 104 -15.75 -1.97 12.50
N GLY A 105 -16.66 -2.13 11.55
CA GLY A 105 -17.83 -1.27 11.40
C GLY A 105 -17.50 0.17 11.04
N ALA A 106 -16.30 0.41 10.51
CA ALA A 106 -15.85 1.74 10.14
C ALA A 106 -16.59 2.27 8.91
N VAL A 107 -16.77 3.59 8.86
CA VAL A 107 -17.20 4.29 7.64
C VAL A 107 -16.01 4.40 6.69
N ASN A 108 -16.24 4.11 5.43
CA ASN A 108 -15.26 4.28 4.36
C ASN A 108 -15.14 5.78 4.02
N THR A 109 -14.18 6.46 4.64
CA THR A 109 -14.04 7.92 4.60
C THR A 109 -13.52 8.45 3.27
N SER A 110 -12.85 7.60 2.50
CA SER A 110 -12.29 7.94 1.19
C SER A 110 -12.18 6.70 0.31
N CYS A 111 -12.68 6.76 -0.94
CA CYS A 111 -12.68 5.63 -1.86
C CYS A 111 -12.77 6.06 -3.32
N ALA A 112 -11.81 5.59 -4.13
CA ALA A 112 -11.82 5.72 -5.59
C ALA A 112 -11.84 4.36 -6.31
N LEU A 113 -12.28 3.30 -5.65
CA LEU A 113 -12.23 1.94 -6.18
C LEU A 113 -13.03 1.77 -7.48
N ASP A 114 -14.15 2.45 -7.60
CA ASP A 114 -14.96 2.48 -8.82
C ASP A 114 -14.24 3.14 -10.00
N ARG A 115 -13.50 4.22 -9.75
CA ARG A 115 -12.67 4.88 -10.76
C ARG A 115 -11.46 4.03 -11.14
N CYS A 116 -10.83 3.36 -10.15
CA CYS A 116 -9.75 2.40 -10.40
C CYS A 116 -10.24 1.24 -11.29
N LEU A 117 -11.44 0.70 -11.06
CA LEU A 117 -12.04 -0.33 -11.92
C LEU A 117 -12.14 0.14 -13.38
N LYS A 118 -12.73 1.32 -13.61
CA LYS A 118 -12.86 1.88 -14.93
C LYS A 118 -11.51 2.12 -15.60
N LYS A 119 -10.56 2.68 -14.85
CA LYS A 119 -9.23 2.99 -15.37
C LYS A 119 -8.48 1.72 -15.83
N VAL A 120 -8.49 0.65 -15.01
CA VAL A 120 -7.81 -0.61 -15.37
C VAL A 120 -8.48 -1.31 -16.55
N HIS A 121 -9.81 -1.29 -16.63
CA HIS A 121 -10.56 -1.80 -17.77
C HIS A 121 -10.10 -1.15 -19.08
N GLU A 122 -9.96 0.19 -19.08
CA GLU A 122 -9.45 0.96 -20.23
C GLU A 122 -7.96 0.66 -20.50
N MET A 123 -7.11 0.68 -19.46
CA MET A 123 -5.67 0.48 -19.59
C MET A 123 -5.28 -0.87 -20.18
N ILE A 124 -5.96 -1.94 -19.76
CA ILE A 124 -5.66 -3.29 -20.25
C ILE A 124 -6.28 -3.58 -21.61
N ASP A 125 -7.17 -2.68 -22.10
CA ASP A 125 -7.97 -2.87 -23.32
C ASP A 125 -8.87 -4.12 -23.22
N TRP A 126 -9.64 -4.18 -22.11
CA TRP A 126 -10.40 -5.37 -21.72
C TRP A 126 -11.37 -5.84 -22.80
N ASP A 127 -12.17 -4.94 -23.37
CA ASP A 127 -13.21 -5.28 -24.35
C ASP A 127 -12.66 -5.99 -25.60
N ASN A 128 -11.41 -5.68 -25.98
CA ASN A 128 -10.77 -6.29 -27.16
C ASN A 128 -9.94 -7.55 -26.82
N LYS A 129 -9.58 -7.74 -25.55
CA LYS A 129 -8.66 -8.81 -25.13
C LYS A 129 -9.34 -9.94 -24.37
N TYR A 130 -10.46 -9.68 -23.70
CA TYR A 130 -11.17 -10.67 -22.88
C TYR A 130 -12.00 -11.63 -23.76
N PRO A 131 -12.08 -12.92 -23.41
CA PRO A 131 -11.27 -13.56 -22.37
C PRO A 131 -9.91 -14.06 -22.86
N VAL A 132 -9.81 -14.47 -24.13
CA VAL A 132 -8.63 -15.13 -24.70
C VAL A 132 -8.51 -14.90 -26.20
N ARG A 133 -7.28 -14.81 -26.69
CA ARG A 133 -6.95 -14.67 -28.12
C ARG A 133 -5.96 -15.74 -28.51
N ASP A 134 -6.25 -16.45 -29.59
CA ASP A 134 -5.35 -17.45 -30.17
C ASP A 134 -4.24 -16.75 -30.98
N LEU A 135 -2.99 -17.08 -30.69
CA LEU A 135 -1.82 -16.59 -31.42
C LEU A 135 -1.31 -17.58 -32.47
N GLY A 136 -1.90 -18.78 -32.55
CA GLY A 136 -1.41 -19.89 -33.33
C GLY A 136 -0.24 -20.63 -32.67
N ASN A 137 0.16 -21.74 -33.28
CA ASN A 137 1.29 -22.57 -32.81
C ASN A 137 1.19 -22.99 -31.32
N GLY A 138 -0.01 -23.28 -30.83
CA GLY A 138 -0.23 -23.69 -29.45
C GLY A 138 -0.17 -22.59 -28.41
N LYS A 139 0.02 -21.32 -28.82
CA LYS A 139 0.10 -20.18 -27.91
C LYS A 139 -1.19 -19.38 -27.88
N VAL A 140 -1.53 -18.87 -26.69
CA VAL A 140 -2.67 -17.99 -26.47
C VAL A 140 -2.29 -16.80 -25.61
N ARG A 141 -3.02 -15.69 -25.75
CA ARG A 141 -3.03 -14.60 -24.80
C ARG A 141 -4.38 -14.49 -24.13
N ALA A 142 -4.38 -14.35 -22.83
CA ALA A 142 -5.58 -14.21 -22.04
C ALA A 142 -5.41 -13.12 -20.99
N VAL A 143 -6.52 -12.55 -20.58
CA VAL A 143 -6.54 -11.53 -19.53
C VAL A 143 -7.36 -11.99 -18.32
N GLY A 144 -6.97 -11.55 -17.14
CA GLY A 144 -7.70 -11.78 -15.89
C GLY A 144 -7.50 -10.61 -14.95
N MET A 145 -8.35 -10.50 -13.95
CA MET A 145 -8.33 -9.35 -13.04
C MET A 145 -8.52 -9.73 -11.58
N GLY A 146 -8.11 -8.81 -10.70
CA GLY A 146 -8.35 -8.89 -9.28
C GLY A 146 -8.36 -7.51 -8.63
N MET A 147 -8.97 -7.43 -7.45
CA MET A 147 -8.98 -6.23 -6.63
C MET A 147 -8.30 -6.49 -5.29
N ALA A 148 -7.93 -5.41 -4.62
CA ALA A 148 -7.34 -5.47 -3.30
C ALA A 148 -7.73 -4.28 -2.43
N MET A 149 -7.68 -4.53 -1.12
CA MET A 149 -7.64 -3.51 -0.09
C MET A 149 -6.56 -3.86 0.94
N GLN A 150 -6.18 -2.86 1.75
CA GLN A 150 -5.30 -3.05 2.91
C GLN A 150 -5.68 -2.04 3.99
N GLY A 151 -4.85 -1.82 4.99
CA GLY A 151 -5.02 -0.75 5.96
C GLY A 151 -3.91 0.29 5.85
N SER A 152 -4.13 1.42 6.52
CA SER A 152 -3.14 2.48 6.72
C SER A 152 -2.75 2.52 8.19
N GLY A 153 -1.82 1.65 8.58
CA GLY A 153 -1.47 1.41 9.97
C GLY A 153 -2.49 0.54 10.73
N ILE A 154 -2.24 0.33 12.01
CA ILE A 154 -3.13 -0.37 12.94
C ILE A 154 -3.84 0.66 13.81
N SER A 155 -5.17 0.71 13.66
CA SER A 155 -6.04 1.65 14.38
C SER A 155 -5.81 1.60 15.90
N GLY A 156 -5.55 2.75 16.50
CA GLY A 156 -5.38 2.91 17.94
C GLY A 156 -4.10 2.30 18.54
N MET A 157 -3.21 1.74 17.72
CA MET A 157 -1.99 1.06 18.17
C MET A 157 -0.71 1.68 17.61
N ASP A 158 -0.69 1.98 16.32
CA ASP A 158 0.51 2.54 15.70
C ASP A 158 0.75 3.97 16.15
N VAL A 159 2.02 4.24 16.45
CA VAL A 159 2.50 5.53 16.92
C VAL A 159 3.60 6.00 15.99
N GLY A 160 3.45 7.20 15.45
CA GLY A 160 4.51 7.90 14.73
C GLY A 160 4.88 9.19 15.45
N SER A 161 6.15 9.47 15.58
CA SER A 161 6.62 10.72 16.18
C SER A 161 7.67 11.38 15.31
N ALA A 162 7.71 12.71 15.37
CA ALA A 162 8.69 13.50 14.66
C ALA A 162 9.12 14.69 15.53
N THR A 163 10.38 15.06 15.39
CA THR A 163 10.92 16.32 15.91
C THR A 163 11.39 17.17 14.75
N LEU A 164 10.96 18.42 14.69
CA LEU A 164 11.36 19.37 13.68
C LEU A 164 11.90 20.61 14.35
N LYS A 165 13.10 21.04 13.95
CA LYS A 165 13.74 22.24 14.51
C LYS A 165 14.31 23.15 13.42
N VAL A 166 14.39 24.44 13.71
CA VAL A 166 15.14 25.42 12.92
C VAL A 166 16.55 25.57 13.49
N ASN A 167 17.55 25.43 12.64
CA ASN A 167 18.95 25.72 12.99
C ASN A 167 19.23 27.23 12.89
N ASP A 168 20.36 27.69 13.44
CA ASP A 168 20.74 29.12 13.46
C ASP A 168 20.99 29.73 12.08
N ASP A 169 21.26 28.92 11.09
CA ASP A 169 21.40 29.29 9.68
C ASP A 169 20.08 29.39 8.91
N GLY A 170 18.95 29.00 9.53
CA GLY A 170 17.63 28.99 8.91
C GLY A 170 17.31 27.68 8.15
N PHE A 171 18.16 26.65 8.24
CA PHE A 171 17.85 25.31 7.76
C PHE A 171 17.07 24.51 8.80
N TYR A 172 16.43 23.43 8.36
CA TYR A 172 15.66 22.57 9.23
C TYR A 172 16.32 21.21 9.46
N SER A 173 16.13 20.67 10.65
CA SER A 173 16.42 19.27 10.95
C SER A 173 15.12 18.56 11.28
N LEU A 174 14.80 17.53 10.49
CA LEU A 174 13.67 16.61 10.72
C LEU A 174 14.21 15.30 11.30
N ILE A 175 13.82 14.99 12.54
CA ILE A 175 14.24 13.76 13.24
C ILE A 175 13.02 12.86 13.36
N ILE A 176 13.11 11.64 12.81
CA ILE A 176 12.01 10.69 12.73
C ILE A 176 12.44 9.31 13.24
N GLY A 177 11.50 8.58 13.86
CA GLY A 177 11.72 7.19 14.25
C GLY A 177 11.47 6.17 13.13
N ALA A 178 10.79 6.59 12.05
CA ALA A 178 10.48 5.74 10.92
C ALA A 178 11.76 5.34 10.16
N ALA A 179 11.89 4.03 9.87
CA ALA A 179 13.02 3.49 9.11
C ALA A 179 12.72 3.43 7.61
N ASP A 180 13.62 3.99 6.79
CA ASP A 180 13.54 3.82 5.33
C ASP A 180 14.07 2.43 4.93
N MET A 181 13.15 1.54 4.58
CA MET A 181 13.45 0.19 4.10
C MET A 181 13.43 0.08 2.57
N GLY A 182 13.70 1.16 1.86
CA GLY A 182 13.59 1.28 0.41
C GLY A 182 12.27 1.91 -0.06
N THR A 183 11.49 2.48 0.86
CA THR A 183 10.21 3.14 0.55
C THR A 183 10.38 4.59 0.13
N GLY A 184 11.53 5.21 0.42
CA GLY A 184 11.77 6.64 0.25
C GLY A 184 11.03 7.48 1.30
N CYS A 185 10.80 6.92 2.50
CA CYS A 185 10.03 7.62 3.53
C CYS A 185 10.73 8.89 4.02
N ASP A 186 12.06 8.92 4.10
CA ASP A 186 12.81 10.12 4.46
C ASP A 186 12.46 11.29 3.53
N THR A 187 12.47 11.05 2.22
CA THR A 187 12.09 12.05 1.22
C THR A 187 10.61 12.43 1.34
N THR A 188 9.72 11.44 1.47
CA THR A 188 8.27 11.68 1.53
C THR A 188 7.88 12.48 2.78
N LEU A 189 8.47 12.17 3.94
CA LEU A 189 8.21 12.88 5.18
C LEU A 189 8.79 14.30 5.16
N ALA A 190 9.98 14.48 4.56
CA ALA A 190 10.53 15.81 4.33
C ALA A 190 9.65 16.65 3.39
N GLN A 191 9.06 16.06 2.33
CA GLN A 191 8.11 16.76 1.46
C GLN A 191 6.87 17.24 2.19
N ILE A 192 6.33 16.45 3.14
CA ILE A 192 5.21 16.86 3.98
C ILE A 192 5.59 18.09 4.83
N ALA A 193 6.79 18.09 5.42
CA ALA A 193 7.27 19.24 6.18
C ALA A 193 7.52 20.47 5.30
N ALA A 194 8.15 20.30 4.15
CA ALA A 194 8.47 21.36 3.21
C ALA A 194 7.21 22.08 2.69
N GLU A 195 6.15 21.32 2.38
CA GLU A 195 4.87 21.87 1.94
C GLU A 195 4.23 22.77 3.00
N VAL A 196 4.25 22.34 4.27
CA VAL A 196 3.70 23.16 5.38
C VAL A 196 4.53 24.40 5.64
N LEU A 197 5.87 24.26 5.54
CA LEU A 197 6.83 25.34 5.84
C LEU A 197 7.06 26.28 4.66
N ASP A 198 6.50 25.96 3.48
CA ASP A 198 6.70 26.69 2.22
C ASP A 198 8.18 26.86 1.87
N CYS A 199 8.97 25.81 2.02
CA CYS A 199 10.41 25.83 1.79
C CYS A 199 10.88 24.79 0.78
N ASP A 200 12.08 24.99 0.23
CA ASP A 200 12.71 24.01 -0.64
C ASP A 200 13.08 22.74 0.15
N LEU A 201 12.90 21.57 -0.46
CA LEU A 201 13.24 20.29 0.15
C LEU A 201 14.71 20.21 0.60
N ASP A 202 15.62 20.85 -0.15
CA ASP A 202 17.05 20.92 0.17
C ASP A 202 17.36 21.69 1.46
N ASN A 203 16.38 22.43 2.00
CA ASN A 203 16.52 23.13 3.28
C ASN A 203 16.25 22.20 4.48
N ILE A 204 15.84 20.96 4.26
CA ILE A 204 15.51 20.00 5.33
C ILE A 204 16.50 18.85 5.34
N THR A 205 17.25 18.70 6.42
CA THR A 205 18.10 17.54 6.68
C THR A 205 17.33 16.52 7.51
N VAL A 206 17.23 15.28 7.01
CA VAL A 206 16.52 14.20 7.70
C VAL A 206 17.49 13.33 8.48
N PHE A 207 17.15 13.05 9.74
CA PHE A 207 17.78 12.05 10.59
C PHE A 207 16.76 10.99 10.95
N GLY A 208 16.90 9.78 10.39
CA GLY A 208 15.94 8.71 10.58
C GLY A 208 16.51 7.51 11.31
N ALA A 209 15.65 6.85 12.08
CA ALA A 209 15.86 5.53 12.64
C ALA A 209 17.10 5.34 13.57
N ASP A 210 17.55 6.40 14.21
CA ASP A 210 18.54 6.30 15.27
C ASP A 210 17.85 6.16 16.63
N THR A 211 17.91 4.97 17.24
CA THR A 211 17.21 4.69 18.49
C THR A 211 17.72 5.46 19.71
N ASP A 212 18.90 6.07 19.62
CA ASP A 212 19.45 6.89 20.71
C ASP A 212 18.93 8.34 20.67
N THR A 213 18.51 8.82 19.48
CA THR A 213 18.15 10.24 19.27
C THR A 213 16.76 10.45 18.71
N SER A 214 16.24 9.49 17.93
CA SER A 214 14.93 9.63 17.30
C SER A 214 13.78 9.50 18.31
N PRO A 215 12.71 10.28 18.16
CA PRO A 215 11.52 10.07 18.96
C PRO A 215 10.87 8.71 18.65
N TYR A 216 10.07 8.19 19.57
CA TYR A 216 9.47 6.88 19.44
C TYR A 216 8.58 6.75 18.19
N ASP A 217 8.79 5.67 17.46
CA ASP A 217 7.94 5.22 16.36
C ASP A 217 7.74 3.71 16.51
N SER A 218 6.54 3.22 16.27
CA SER A 218 6.24 1.79 16.43
C SER A 218 6.85 0.91 15.34
N GLY A 219 7.33 1.50 14.27
CA GLY A 219 7.96 0.84 13.13
C GLY A 219 7.19 1.04 11.82
N SER A 220 7.90 0.90 10.71
CA SER A 220 7.36 1.07 9.35
C SER A 220 6.60 -0.18 8.87
N TYR A 221 5.84 -0.84 9.72
CA TYR A 221 5.00 -2.00 9.40
C TYR A 221 3.52 -1.58 9.20
N ALA A 222 2.67 -2.50 8.78
CA ALA A 222 1.24 -2.28 8.52
C ALA A 222 0.98 -1.09 7.58
N SER A 223 1.96 -0.71 6.77
CA SER A 223 1.91 0.45 5.87
C SER A 223 1.60 1.77 6.59
N SER A 224 2.14 1.97 7.80
CA SER A 224 1.79 3.09 8.69
C SER A 224 2.48 4.41 8.34
N THR A 225 3.72 4.36 7.82
CA THR A 225 4.66 5.49 7.82
C THR A 225 4.07 6.78 7.23
N THR A 226 3.60 6.76 5.97
CA THR A 226 3.06 7.98 5.35
C THR A 226 1.82 8.49 6.06
N TYR A 227 0.94 7.59 6.51
CA TYR A 227 -0.32 7.97 7.13
C TYR A 227 -0.16 8.41 8.59
N VAL A 228 0.58 7.65 9.41
CA VAL A 228 0.72 7.89 10.85
C VAL A 228 1.88 8.84 11.14
N THR A 229 3.11 8.49 10.73
CA THR A 229 4.29 9.34 10.97
C THR A 229 4.22 10.62 10.14
N GLY A 230 3.72 10.55 8.89
CA GLY A 230 3.47 11.74 8.07
C GLY A 230 2.51 12.74 8.73
N LYS A 231 1.49 12.25 9.45
CA LYS A 231 0.58 13.14 10.22
C LYS A 231 1.27 13.76 11.45
N ALA A 232 2.21 13.05 12.08
CA ALA A 232 3.03 13.64 13.14
C ALA A 232 3.93 14.75 12.58
N VAL A 233 4.55 14.52 11.42
CA VAL A 233 5.37 15.52 10.72
C VAL A 233 4.54 16.75 10.32
N GLU A 234 3.36 16.56 9.74
CA GLU A 234 2.45 17.68 9.40
C GLU A 234 2.11 18.52 10.62
N LYS A 235 1.77 17.87 11.76
CA LYS A 235 1.51 18.57 13.03
C LYS A 235 2.73 19.33 13.55
N CYS A 236 3.92 18.70 13.51
CA CYS A 236 5.18 19.34 13.86
C CYS A 236 5.40 20.62 13.06
N ALA A 237 5.29 20.52 11.73
CA ALA A 237 5.53 21.60 10.82
C ALA A 237 4.53 22.76 11.01
N LEU A 238 3.24 22.46 11.19
CA LEU A 238 2.20 23.45 11.47
C LEU A 238 2.49 24.21 12.78
N ARG A 239 2.87 23.50 13.85
CA ARG A 239 3.21 24.14 15.13
C ARG A 239 4.48 24.96 15.05
N LEU A 240 5.50 24.45 14.34
CA LEU A 240 6.75 25.19 14.15
C LEU A 240 6.52 26.46 13.33
N ARG A 241 5.74 26.40 12.24
CA ARG A 241 5.33 27.56 11.47
C ARG A 241 4.63 28.61 12.35
N GLY A 242 3.71 28.19 13.22
CA GLY A 242 3.07 29.09 14.17
C GLY A 242 4.06 29.75 15.14
N GLN A 243 5.06 29.03 15.65
CA GLN A 243 6.11 29.63 16.50
C GLN A 243 7.01 30.59 15.73
N ILE A 244 7.35 30.29 14.48
CA ILE A 244 8.10 31.19 13.59
C ILE A 244 7.31 32.51 13.39
N CYS A 245 6.02 32.41 13.04
CA CYS A 245 5.15 33.59 12.88
C CYS A 245 5.05 34.40 14.15
N LYS A 246 4.85 33.72 15.29
CA LYS A 246 4.76 34.42 16.60
C LYS A 246 6.02 35.23 16.92
N LEU A 247 7.19 34.59 16.82
CA LEU A 247 8.45 35.27 17.11
C LEU A 247 8.77 36.38 16.09
N GLY A 248 8.49 36.11 14.79
CA GLY A 248 8.59 37.13 13.75
C GLY A 248 7.69 38.35 14.00
N ALA A 249 6.47 38.13 14.46
CA ALA A 249 5.56 39.20 14.84
C ALA A 249 6.10 40.05 16.02
N GLU A 250 6.69 39.39 17.03
CA GLU A 250 7.36 40.09 18.13
C GLU A 250 8.50 40.98 17.64
N LEU A 251 9.35 40.44 16.73
CA LEU A 251 10.45 41.20 16.12
C LEU A 251 9.94 42.39 15.28
N LEU A 252 8.84 42.23 14.58
CA LEU A 252 8.17 43.27 13.80
C LEU A 252 7.29 44.21 14.64
N GLN A 253 7.21 43.99 15.95
CA GLN A 253 6.39 44.77 16.90
C GLN A 253 4.91 44.79 16.51
N THR A 254 4.36 43.66 16.16
CA THR A 254 2.97 43.47 15.73
C THR A 254 2.35 42.21 16.34
N THR A 255 1.11 41.88 15.95
CA THR A 255 0.39 40.70 16.39
C THR A 255 0.57 39.52 15.39
N GLU A 256 0.40 38.28 15.86
CA GLU A 256 0.61 37.09 15.07
C GLU A 256 -0.33 37.00 13.85
N ASP A 257 -1.55 37.51 13.97
CA ASP A 257 -2.55 37.54 12.89
C ASP A 257 -2.24 38.58 11.80
N ALA A 258 -1.30 39.49 12.04
CA ALA A 258 -0.88 40.50 11.09
C ALA A 258 0.32 40.11 10.23
N VAL A 259 0.85 38.90 10.41
CA VAL A 259 2.02 38.42 9.65
C VAL A 259 1.71 37.15 8.92
N ASP A 260 2.49 36.85 7.87
CA ASP A 260 2.57 35.54 7.20
C ASP A 260 4.02 35.12 6.98
N PHE A 261 4.23 33.83 6.81
CA PHE A 261 5.54 33.21 6.58
C PHE A 261 5.56 32.51 5.22
N ASP A 262 6.49 32.93 4.37
CA ASP A 262 6.67 32.43 2.99
C ASP A 262 7.82 31.42 2.83
N GLY A 263 8.24 30.77 3.91
CA GLY A 263 9.36 29.85 3.94
C GLY A 263 10.73 30.51 4.11
N LYS A 264 10.84 31.82 3.90
CA LYS A 264 12.10 32.60 3.99
C LYS A 264 11.99 33.80 4.92
N PHE A 265 10.84 34.44 4.90
CA PHE A 265 10.59 35.68 5.66
C PHE A 265 9.26 35.60 6.40
N VAL A 266 9.24 36.19 7.58
CA VAL A 266 7.98 36.58 8.24
C VAL A 266 7.73 38.02 7.87
N SER A 267 6.63 38.31 7.19
CA SER A 267 6.30 39.61 6.60
C SER A 267 4.97 40.14 7.16
N LEU A 268 4.83 41.45 7.24
CA LEU A 268 3.53 42.06 7.56
C LEU A 268 2.57 41.90 6.39
N ASN A 269 1.35 41.44 6.66
CA ASN A 269 0.30 41.29 5.63
C ASN A 269 -0.05 42.64 4.95
N ALA A 270 0.02 43.75 5.70
CA ALA A 270 -0.29 45.08 5.19
C ALA A 270 0.87 45.75 4.44
N ASP A 271 2.11 45.33 4.67
CA ASP A 271 3.34 45.89 4.07
C ASP A 271 4.42 44.80 3.98
N PRO A 272 4.43 43.98 2.92
CA PRO A 272 5.36 42.85 2.76
C PRO A 272 6.85 43.22 2.69
N GLU A 273 7.17 44.52 2.51
CA GLU A 273 8.57 45.01 2.60
C GLU A 273 9.07 45.08 4.05
N LYS A 274 8.16 45.18 5.00
CA LYS A 274 8.47 45.03 6.44
C LYS A 274 8.48 43.55 6.80
N ARG A 275 9.67 42.99 6.84
CA ARG A 275 9.89 41.55 7.05
C ARG A 275 11.16 41.27 7.82
N VAL A 276 11.20 40.12 8.46
CA VAL A 276 12.40 39.54 9.09
C VAL A 276 12.68 38.20 8.47
N SER A 277 13.94 37.86 8.25
CA SER A 277 14.33 36.57 7.69
C SER A 277 14.19 35.45 8.73
N LEU A 278 14.05 34.21 8.25
CA LEU A 278 14.03 33.02 9.10
C LEU A 278 15.30 32.92 9.95
N SER A 279 16.47 33.28 9.39
CA SER A 279 17.74 33.29 10.14
C SER A 279 17.73 34.31 11.28
N GLU A 280 17.15 35.52 11.08
CA GLU A 280 17.00 36.52 12.15
C GLU A 280 16.05 36.02 13.24
N VAL A 281 14.95 35.36 12.85
CA VAL A 281 14.00 34.73 13.78
C VAL A 281 14.67 33.60 14.58
N ALA A 282 15.44 32.74 13.90
CA ALA A 282 16.19 31.65 14.53
C ALA A 282 17.26 32.19 15.50
N PHE A 283 18.02 33.18 15.09
CA PHE A 283 19.03 33.83 15.93
C PHE A 283 18.38 34.46 17.17
N ALA A 284 17.29 35.23 17.02
CA ALA A 284 16.57 35.85 18.14
C ALA A 284 16.01 34.80 19.10
N SER A 285 15.50 33.66 18.58
CA SER A 285 15.04 32.54 19.39
C SER A 285 16.14 32.02 20.32
N GLN A 286 17.33 31.75 19.78
CA GLN A 286 18.41 31.11 20.52
C GLN A 286 19.13 32.07 21.45
N PHE A 287 19.47 33.29 21.00
CA PHE A 287 20.32 34.21 21.69
C PHE A 287 19.55 35.36 22.39
N GLY A 288 18.33 35.67 21.95
CA GLY A 288 17.47 36.70 22.57
C GLY A 288 16.51 36.12 23.61
N HIS A 289 15.72 35.15 23.21
CA HIS A 289 14.69 34.52 24.04
C HIS A 289 15.16 33.25 24.77
N MET A 290 16.28 32.67 24.35
CA MET A 290 16.83 31.39 24.86
C MET A 290 15.83 30.23 24.80
N VAL A 291 14.96 30.24 23.80
CA VAL A 291 13.95 29.18 23.54
C VAL A 291 14.15 28.68 22.13
N PRO A 292 14.64 27.46 21.93
CA PRO A 292 14.86 26.91 20.59
C PRO A 292 13.53 26.74 19.85
N LEU A 293 13.55 27.01 18.53
CA LEU A 293 12.44 26.68 17.64
C LEU A 293 12.51 25.18 17.32
N GLU A 294 11.97 24.40 18.22
CA GLU A 294 11.97 22.93 18.14
C GLU A 294 10.62 22.39 18.62
N ILE A 295 10.01 21.56 17.82
CA ILE A 295 8.72 20.92 18.11
C ILE A 295 8.86 19.41 17.97
N THR A 296 8.38 18.69 18.97
CA THR A 296 8.14 17.24 18.88
C THR A 296 6.65 16.98 18.94
N GLU A 297 6.15 16.19 17.99
CA GLU A 297 4.77 15.74 17.94
C GLU A 297 4.69 14.23 17.79
N THR A 298 3.64 13.68 18.39
CA THR A 298 3.28 12.28 18.30
C THR A 298 1.87 12.14 17.75
N HIS A 299 1.67 11.16 16.89
CA HIS A 299 0.36 10.85 16.35
C HIS A 299 0.05 9.36 16.46
N THR A 300 -1.17 9.06 16.87
CA THR A 300 -1.81 7.74 16.80
C THR A 300 -3.16 7.92 16.13
N SER A 301 -3.43 7.16 15.08
CA SER A 301 -4.71 7.27 14.39
C SER A 301 -5.75 6.33 15.00
N PRO A 302 -6.96 6.81 15.31
CA PRO A 302 -8.08 5.96 15.71
C PRO A 302 -8.67 5.17 14.54
N LEU A 303 -8.29 5.50 13.30
CA LEU A 303 -8.77 4.90 12.07
C LEU A 303 -7.62 4.29 11.28
N SER A 304 -7.95 3.31 10.44
CA SER A 304 -7.03 2.71 9.47
C SER A 304 -7.73 2.73 8.09
N PRO A 305 -7.81 3.87 7.42
CA PRO A 305 -8.51 3.99 6.15
C PRO A 305 -7.86 3.09 5.09
N PRO A 306 -8.66 2.30 4.35
CA PRO A 306 -8.10 1.36 3.40
C PRO A 306 -7.64 2.04 2.11
N PRO A 307 -6.39 1.81 1.66
CA PRO A 307 -6.03 1.96 0.26
C PRO A 307 -6.67 0.84 -0.55
N TYR A 308 -6.92 1.11 -1.83
CA TYR A 308 -7.51 0.16 -2.77
C TYR A 308 -6.64 0.01 -4.01
N MET A 309 -6.72 -1.14 -4.65
CA MET A 309 -6.07 -1.40 -5.92
C MET A 309 -6.93 -2.30 -6.80
N VAL A 310 -6.94 -1.99 -8.08
CA VAL A 310 -7.42 -2.89 -9.13
C VAL A 310 -6.22 -3.26 -10.01
N GLY A 311 -6.10 -4.53 -10.36
CA GLY A 311 -5.06 -5.03 -11.23
C GLY A 311 -5.62 -5.98 -12.28
N ALA A 312 -5.07 -5.93 -13.50
CA ALA A 312 -5.37 -6.87 -14.56
C ALA A 312 -4.08 -7.33 -15.24
N ALA A 313 -3.96 -8.63 -15.42
CA ALA A 313 -2.84 -9.29 -16.08
C ALA A 313 -3.21 -9.72 -17.49
N GLU A 314 -2.35 -9.45 -18.47
CA GLU A 314 -2.33 -10.16 -19.74
C GLU A 314 -1.18 -11.15 -19.72
N ILE A 315 -1.50 -12.44 -19.93
CA ILE A 315 -0.51 -13.50 -19.99
C ILE A 315 -0.38 -14.04 -21.43
N GLU A 316 0.80 -14.52 -21.76
CA GLU A 316 1.03 -15.42 -22.88
C GLU A 316 1.28 -16.83 -22.32
N LEU A 317 0.49 -17.80 -22.79
CA LEU A 317 0.57 -19.18 -22.34
C LEU A 317 0.87 -20.09 -23.54
N ASP A 318 1.90 -20.92 -23.40
CA ASP A 318 2.25 -21.97 -24.34
C ASP A 318 1.61 -23.28 -23.89
N LYS A 319 0.68 -23.79 -24.70
CA LYS A 319 -0.08 -25.02 -24.38
C LYS A 319 0.73 -26.31 -24.48
N GLU A 320 1.91 -26.28 -25.11
CA GLU A 320 2.78 -27.45 -25.22
C GLU A 320 3.67 -27.58 -23.98
N THR A 321 4.21 -26.48 -23.52
CA THR A 321 5.16 -26.46 -22.41
C THR A 321 4.53 -26.11 -21.05
N GLY A 322 3.33 -25.51 -21.07
CA GLY A 322 2.69 -24.96 -19.89
C GLY A 322 3.31 -23.62 -19.41
N GLU A 323 4.28 -23.08 -20.14
CA GLU A 323 4.94 -21.82 -19.77
C GLU A 323 3.94 -20.67 -19.79
N VAL A 324 3.91 -19.90 -18.69
CA VAL A 324 3.09 -18.69 -18.51
C VAL A 324 3.99 -17.50 -18.34
N LYS A 325 3.82 -16.47 -19.19
CA LYS A 325 4.51 -15.18 -19.09
C LYS A 325 3.51 -14.05 -18.88
N VAL A 326 3.73 -13.21 -17.90
CA VAL A 326 3.00 -11.94 -17.77
C VAL A 326 3.61 -10.95 -18.74
N VAL A 327 2.88 -10.65 -19.82
CA VAL A 327 3.35 -9.77 -20.89
C VAL A 327 2.96 -8.31 -20.68
N ASP A 328 1.87 -8.07 -19.97
CA ASP A 328 1.39 -6.74 -19.60
C ASP A 328 0.62 -6.83 -18.28
N TYR A 329 0.82 -5.84 -17.42
CA TYR A 329 0.09 -5.70 -16.18
C TYR A 329 -0.37 -4.26 -16.02
N ALA A 330 -1.67 -4.03 -15.97
CA ALA A 330 -2.27 -2.73 -15.72
C ALA A 330 -2.77 -2.65 -14.29
N ALA A 331 -2.41 -1.59 -13.59
CA ALA A 331 -2.83 -1.35 -12.21
C ALA A 331 -3.28 0.08 -12.00
N CYS A 332 -4.32 0.26 -11.20
CA CYS A 332 -4.72 1.56 -10.68
C CYS A 332 -4.90 1.48 -9.17
N VAL A 333 -4.30 2.45 -8.47
CA VAL A 333 -4.26 2.48 -7.01
C VAL A 333 -4.92 3.74 -6.48
N ASP A 334 -5.75 3.57 -5.47
CA ASP A 334 -6.23 4.63 -4.60
C ASP A 334 -5.45 4.59 -3.28
N CYS A 335 -4.45 5.44 -3.16
CA CYS A 335 -3.70 5.69 -1.93
C CYS A 335 -4.01 7.08 -1.35
N GLY A 336 -5.18 7.62 -1.60
CA GLY A 336 -5.49 9.02 -1.31
C GLY A 336 -4.70 9.95 -2.23
N THR A 337 -4.08 10.97 -1.66
CA THR A 337 -3.13 11.82 -2.37
C THR A 337 -1.75 11.18 -2.36
N PRO A 338 -1.17 10.82 -3.50
CA PRO A 338 0.22 10.34 -3.54
C PRO A 338 1.18 11.52 -3.28
N ILE A 339 1.81 11.54 -2.10
CA ILE A 339 2.73 12.62 -1.70
C ILE A 339 3.92 12.72 -2.67
N ASN A 340 4.47 11.57 -3.07
CA ASN A 340 5.49 11.48 -4.11
C ASN A 340 5.05 10.48 -5.18
N PRO A 341 4.49 10.92 -6.31
CA PRO A 341 3.98 10.01 -7.34
C PRO A 341 5.02 9.04 -7.91
N ASN A 342 6.28 9.45 -8.01
CA ASN A 342 7.35 8.59 -8.51
C ASN A 342 7.69 7.45 -7.54
N LEU A 343 7.88 7.76 -6.26
CA LEU A 343 8.13 6.75 -5.23
C LEU A 343 6.91 5.82 -5.06
N THR A 344 5.71 6.38 -5.12
CA THR A 344 4.45 5.63 -5.06
C THR A 344 4.35 4.63 -6.22
N ARG A 345 4.72 5.04 -7.44
CA ARG A 345 4.75 4.16 -8.61
C ARG A 345 5.78 3.04 -8.46
N VAL A 346 7.01 3.36 -8.04
CA VAL A 346 8.07 2.37 -7.84
C VAL A 346 7.67 1.32 -6.80
N GLN A 347 7.02 1.75 -5.71
CA GLN A 347 6.49 0.83 -4.70
C GLN A 347 5.39 -0.07 -5.27
N THR A 348 4.55 0.45 -6.15
CA THR A 348 3.49 -0.32 -6.81
C THR A 348 4.07 -1.36 -7.77
N GLU A 349 4.99 -0.96 -8.64
CA GLU A 349 5.66 -1.86 -9.59
C GLU A 349 6.41 -2.99 -8.87
N GLY A 350 7.14 -2.65 -7.80
CA GLY A 350 7.86 -3.63 -6.98
C GLY A 350 6.93 -4.63 -6.27
N GLY A 351 5.78 -4.16 -5.75
CA GLY A 351 4.79 -5.05 -5.13
C GLY A 351 4.08 -5.97 -6.13
N ILE A 352 3.76 -5.45 -7.31
CA ILE A 352 3.21 -6.27 -8.41
C ILE A 352 4.18 -7.38 -8.78
N LEU A 353 5.47 -7.07 -8.92
CA LEU A 353 6.49 -8.09 -9.24
C LEU A 353 6.56 -9.18 -8.18
N GLN A 354 6.51 -8.83 -6.89
CA GLN A 354 6.46 -9.82 -5.82
C GLN A 354 5.20 -10.72 -5.93
N GLY A 355 4.04 -10.13 -6.22
CA GLY A 355 2.80 -10.91 -6.42
C GLY A 355 2.86 -11.84 -7.63
N ILE A 356 3.52 -11.43 -8.73
CA ILE A 356 3.78 -12.30 -9.90
C ILE A 356 4.67 -13.48 -9.49
N GLY A 357 5.72 -13.23 -8.70
CA GLY A 357 6.60 -14.27 -8.17
C GLY A 357 5.84 -15.30 -7.33
N MET A 358 5.01 -14.85 -6.41
CA MET A 358 4.14 -15.72 -5.60
C MET A 358 3.18 -16.56 -6.46
N ALA A 359 2.68 -15.99 -7.56
CA ALA A 359 1.74 -16.68 -8.43
C ALA A 359 2.39 -17.79 -9.28
N LEU A 360 3.65 -17.61 -9.70
CA LEU A 360 4.25 -18.43 -10.75
C LEU A 360 5.57 -19.13 -10.40
N THR A 361 6.38 -18.58 -9.47
CA THR A 361 7.78 -19.05 -9.34
C THR A 361 8.27 -19.26 -7.91
N GLU A 362 7.78 -18.50 -6.94
CA GLU A 362 8.28 -18.55 -5.57
C GLU A 362 7.59 -19.65 -4.76
N ASN A 363 8.37 -20.60 -4.26
CA ASN A 363 7.89 -21.72 -3.45
C ASN A 363 8.93 -22.09 -2.40
N ILE A 364 8.49 -22.59 -1.26
CA ILE A 364 9.32 -23.22 -0.25
C ILE A 364 8.75 -24.60 0.06
N THR A 365 9.52 -25.62 -0.25
CA THR A 365 9.19 -27.01 0.06
C THR A 365 10.07 -27.53 1.19
N TYR A 366 9.65 -28.61 1.80
CA TYR A 366 10.37 -29.20 2.94
C TYR A 366 10.66 -30.67 2.67
N ASP A 367 11.84 -31.11 3.08
CA ASP A 367 12.16 -32.54 3.07
C ASP A 367 11.41 -33.29 4.19
N ALA A 368 11.58 -34.61 4.25
CA ALA A 368 10.93 -35.46 5.25
C ALA A 368 11.36 -35.14 6.70
N LYS A 369 12.41 -34.35 6.90
CA LYS A 369 12.90 -33.91 8.22
C LYS A 369 12.47 -32.49 8.56
N GLY A 370 11.77 -31.81 7.65
CA GLY A 370 11.31 -30.43 7.84
C GLY A 370 12.35 -29.37 7.45
N TRP A 371 13.43 -29.71 6.74
CA TRP A 371 14.39 -28.75 6.24
C TRP A 371 13.90 -28.08 4.96
N PRO A 372 13.98 -26.73 4.83
CA PRO A 372 13.61 -26.05 3.59
C PRO A 372 14.57 -26.44 2.45
N MET A 373 14.01 -26.81 1.32
CA MET A 373 14.75 -27.21 0.13
C MET A 373 15.24 -25.98 -0.65
N GLU A 374 14.44 -24.94 -0.73
CA GLU A 374 14.77 -23.68 -1.40
C GLU A 374 15.47 -22.73 -0.42
N ASN A 375 16.70 -23.09 -0.01
CA ASN A 375 17.47 -22.38 1.02
C ASN A 375 18.51 -21.39 0.47
N SER A 376 18.52 -21.15 -0.82
CA SER A 376 19.36 -20.16 -1.50
C SER A 376 18.68 -19.59 -2.73
N PHE A 377 19.16 -18.45 -3.23
CA PHE A 377 18.65 -17.85 -4.48
C PHE A 377 18.91 -18.68 -5.75
N MET A 378 19.64 -19.78 -5.63
CA MET A 378 19.73 -20.75 -6.73
C MET A 378 18.47 -21.63 -6.83
N GLN A 379 17.80 -21.91 -5.75
CA GLN A 379 16.58 -22.69 -5.68
C GLN A 379 15.33 -21.81 -5.57
N TYR A 380 15.34 -20.80 -4.72
CA TYR A 380 14.24 -19.86 -4.55
C TYR A 380 14.23 -18.85 -5.71
N LYS A 381 13.21 -18.88 -6.55
CA LYS A 381 13.14 -18.15 -7.82
C LYS A 381 12.35 -16.85 -7.69
N ILE A 382 13.04 -15.77 -7.36
CA ILE A 382 12.48 -14.41 -7.41
C ILE A 382 12.49 -13.95 -8.88
N PRO A 383 11.37 -13.42 -9.43
CA PRO A 383 11.35 -12.90 -10.80
C PRO A 383 12.32 -11.74 -10.98
N ALA A 384 13.03 -11.73 -12.09
CA ALA A 384 13.87 -10.63 -12.53
C ALA A 384 13.15 -9.77 -13.59
N ARG A 385 13.74 -8.63 -13.94
CA ARG A 385 13.15 -7.70 -14.94
C ARG A 385 12.93 -8.37 -16.31
N VAL A 386 13.71 -9.38 -16.65
CA VAL A 386 13.60 -10.11 -17.91
C VAL A 386 12.43 -11.11 -17.95
N ASP A 387 11.89 -11.47 -16.78
CA ASP A 387 10.82 -12.48 -16.66
C ASP A 387 9.43 -11.89 -16.82
N ILE A 388 9.32 -10.57 -16.88
CA ILE A 388 8.05 -9.85 -16.98
C ILE A 388 8.05 -8.88 -18.17
N GLY A 389 6.85 -8.64 -18.70
CA GLY A 389 6.60 -7.62 -19.70
C GLY A 389 6.47 -6.21 -19.12
N HIS A 390 5.45 -5.50 -19.54
CA HIS A 390 5.18 -4.15 -19.07
C HIS A 390 4.38 -4.16 -17.77
N ILE A 391 4.73 -3.25 -16.86
CA ILE A 391 3.90 -2.90 -15.69
C ILE A 391 3.51 -1.43 -15.87
N ARG A 392 2.22 -1.15 -15.91
CA ARG A 392 1.66 0.19 -16.07
C ARG A 392 0.83 0.54 -14.85
N VAL A 393 1.16 1.66 -14.23
CA VAL A 393 0.55 2.10 -12.97
C VAL A 393 -0.04 3.48 -13.14
N GLU A 394 -1.30 3.62 -12.77
CA GLU A 394 -2.02 4.89 -12.65
C GLU A 394 -2.59 5.05 -11.24
N PHE A 395 -2.94 6.26 -10.88
CA PHE A 395 -3.54 6.60 -9.60
C PHE A 395 -4.87 7.30 -9.80
N GLU A 396 -5.86 6.89 -8.99
CA GLU A 396 -7.12 7.61 -8.84
C GLU A 396 -7.17 8.14 -7.41
N SER A 397 -7.13 9.44 -7.27
CA SER A 397 -7.07 10.06 -5.95
C SER A 397 -8.44 10.11 -5.28
N SER A 398 -8.50 9.66 -4.04
CA SER A 398 -9.51 10.06 -3.05
C SER A 398 -8.82 10.96 -2.01
N TYR A 399 -9.57 11.77 -1.28
CA TYR A 399 -9.00 12.62 -0.23
C TYR A 399 -9.33 12.02 1.14
N GLU A 400 -8.30 11.52 1.86
CA GLU A 400 -8.48 11.00 3.21
C GLU A 400 -8.35 12.13 4.25
N PRO A 401 -9.44 12.52 4.92
CA PRO A 401 -9.42 13.68 5.84
C PRO A 401 -8.44 13.53 7.01
N ASN A 402 -8.17 12.30 7.42
CA ASN A 402 -7.33 12.01 8.58
C ASN A 402 -5.84 11.81 8.21
N GLY A 403 -5.53 11.71 6.93
CA GLY A 403 -4.16 11.59 6.44
C GLY A 403 -3.48 12.92 6.18
N PRO A 404 -2.14 12.98 6.13
CA PRO A 404 -1.44 14.20 5.74
C PRO A 404 -1.77 14.52 4.27
N PHE A 405 -2.25 15.74 4.01
CA PHE A 405 -2.66 16.19 2.67
C PHE A 405 -3.62 15.24 1.93
N GLY A 406 -4.40 14.45 2.67
CA GLY A 406 -5.34 13.48 2.09
C GLY A 406 -4.73 12.14 1.70
N ALA A 407 -3.49 11.82 2.11
CA ALA A 407 -2.82 10.57 1.79
C ALA A 407 -3.35 9.40 2.63
N LYS A 408 -3.34 8.21 2.02
CA LYS A 408 -3.42 6.90 2.66
C LYS A 408 -2.09 6.16 2.47
N SER A 409 -2.03 4.92 2.90
CA SER A 409 -0.88 4.06 2.65
C SER A 409 -0.86 3.47 1.24
N ILE A 410 0.29 2.89 0.86
CA ILE A 410 0.43 2.12 -0.38
C ILE A 410 1.26 0.84 -0.19
N GLY A 411 1.99 0.74 0.91
CA GLY A 411 3.07 -0.23 1.09
C GLY A 411 2.70 -1.69 0.79
N GLU A 412 1.50 -2.15 1.14
CA GLU A 412 1.14 -3.57 1.09
C GLU A 412 0.00 -3.89 0.11
N VAL A 413 -0.89 -2.97 -0.20
CA VAL A 413 -2.03 -3.23 -1.10
C VAL A 413 -1.57 -3.73 -2.48
N VAL A 414 -0.40 -3.30 -2.90
CA VAL A 414 0.16 -3.47 -4.25
C VAL A 414 0.61 -4.89 -4.60
N ILE A 415 0.76 -5.78 -3.62
CA ILE A 415 1.15 -7.18 -3.86
C ILE A 415 -0.05 -8.11 -4.09
N ASN A 416 -1.25 -7.67 -3.75
CA ASN A 416 -2.38 -8.56 -3.55
C ASN A 416 -3.13 -8.92 -4.84
N THR A 417 -3.15 -8.05 -5.85
CA THR A 417 -3.94 -8.25 -7.07
C THR A 417 -3.34 -9.22 -8.08
N PRO A 418 -2.00 -9.45 -8.19
CA PRO A 418 -1.45 -10.31 -9.21
C PRO A 418 -1.88 -11.78 -9.11
N LEU A 419 -1.98 -12.32 -7.90
CA LEU A 419 -2.30 -13.73 -7.69
C LEU A 419 -3.67 -14.10 -8.30
N PRO A 420 -4.79 -13.44 -7.93
CA PRO A 420 -6.08 -13.74 -8.53
C PRO A 420 -6.17 -13.34 -10.01
N ALA A 421 -5.50 -12.27 -10.43
CA ALA A 421 -5.53 -11.82 -11.82
C ALA A 421 -4.84 -12.82 -12.76
N ILE A 422 -3.69 -13.37 -12.37
CA ILE A 422 -2.95 -14.38 -13.15
C ILE A 422 -3.71 -15.70 -13.16
N ALA A 423 -4.22 -16.15 -12.02
CA ALA A 423 -5.01 -17.38 -11.95
C ALA A 423 -6.26 -17.33 -12.81
N ASP A 424 -6.93 -16.17 -12.87
CA ASP A 424 -8.10 -15.93 -13.72
C ASP A 424 -7.71 -15.88 -15.22
N ALA A 425 -6.59 -15.26 -15.56
CA ALA A 425 -6.07 -15.25 -16.93
C ALA A 425 -5.73 -16.66 -17.42
N ILE A 426 -5.14 -17.52 -16.57
CA ILE A 426 -4.87 -18.92 -16.89
C ILE A 426 -6.18 -19.69 -17.11
N TYR A 427 -7.18 -19.49 -16.25
CA TYR A 427 -8.51 -20.07 -16.46
C TYR A 427 -9.11 -19.66 -17.81
N ASN A 428 -9.04 -18.38 -18.14
CA ASN A 428 -9.53 -17.87 -19.42
C ASN A 428 -8.76 -18.45 -20.63
N ALA A 429 -7.49 -18.81 -20.45
CA ALA A 429 -6.64 -19.41 -21.48
C ALA A 429 -6.95 -20.88 -21.77
N ILE A 430 -7.22 -21.68 -20.72
CA ILE A 430 -7.30 -23.15 -20.85
C ILE A 430 -8.54 -23.79 -20.21
N GLY A 431 -9.41 -23.02 -19.53
CA GLY A 431 -10.64 -23.50 -18.91
C GLY A 431 -10.48 -24.22 -17.57
N THR A 432 -9.25 -24.36 -17.05
CA THR A 432 -8.96 -25.01 -15.76
C THR A 432 -8.64 -23.97 -14.69
N ARG A 433 -9.25 -24.10 -13.51
CA ARG A 433 -8.94 -23.25 -12.35
C ARG A 433 -7.90 -23.91 -11.47
N PHE A 434 -6.93 -23.09 -11.03
CA PHE A 434 -5.91 -23.47 -10.07
C PHE A 434 -6.21 -22.79 -8.73
N TYR A 435 -6.14 -23.57 -7.65
CA TYR A 435 -6.39 -23.13 -6.28
C TYR A 435 -5.14 -23.24 -5.40
N GLU A 436 -4.03 -23.70 -5.96
CA GLU A 436 -2.74 -23.81 -5.31
C GLU A 436 -1.70 -22.93 -6.01
N LEU A 437 -0.82 -22.34 -5.25
CA LEU A 437 0.26 -21.48 -5.73
C LEU A 437 1.62 -22.02 -5.27
N PRO A 438 2.68 -21.81 -6.05
CA PRO A 438 2.68 -21.20 -7.40
C PRO A 438 2.04 -22.14 -8.43
N ILE A 439 1.48 -21.55 -9.50
CA ILE A 439 0.97 -22.31 -10.65
C ILE A 439 2.16 -22.64 -11.56
N THR A 440 2.58 -23.89 -11.55
CA THR A 440 3.78 -24.32 -12.27
C THR A 440 3.49 -24.65 -13.74
N PRO A 441 4.48 -24.55 -14.64
CA PRO A 441 4.31 -24.96 -16.03
C PRO A 441 3.87 -26.43 -16.19
N GLU A 442 4.35 -27.31 -15.31
CA GLU A 442 3.95 -28.71 -15.30
C GLU A 442 2.45 -28.88 -15.04
N GLN A 443 1.90 -28.19 -14.01
CA GLN A 443 0.47 -28.22 -13.71
C GLN A 443 -0.37 -27.71 -14.88
N VAL A 444 0.08 -26.64 -15.53
CA VAL A 444 -0.61 -26.05 -16.69
C VAL A 444 -0.59 -27.01 -17.88
N ALA A 445 0.57 -27.60 -18.21
CA ALA A 445 0.71 -28.56 -19.30
C ALA A 445 -0.17 -29.82 -19.08
N MET A 446 -0.18 -30.36 -17.86
CA MET A 446 -1.05 -31.50 -17.49
C MET A 446 -2.53 -31.13 -17.64
N ALA A 447 -2.97 -29.98 -17.18
CA ALA A 447 -4.35 -29.53 -17.33
C ALA A 447 -4.77 -29.35 -18.80
N VAL A 448 -3.87 -28.89 -19.65
CA VAL A 448 -4.10 -28.79 -21.11
C VAL A 448 -4.27 -30.18 -21.73
N GLU A 449 -3.46 -31.15 -21.31
CA GLU A 449 -3.56 -32.53 -21.79
C GLU A 449 -4.88 -33.20 -21.39
N GLU A 450 -5.32 -33.01 -20.15
CA GLU A 450 -6.58 -33.54 -19.62
C GLU A 450 -7.83 -32.97 -20.32
N ASN A 451 -7.73 -31.76 -20.87
CA ASN A 451 -8.81 -31.07 -21.59
C ASN A 451 -8.82 -31.37 -23.11
N ARG A 452 -7.87 -32.14 -23.63
CA ARG A 452 -7.81 -32.61 -25.04
C ARG A 452 -8.71 -33.81 -25.27
#